data_5f3e53fcdb1b283453a151c5de382893
#
_entry.id   5f3e53fcdb1b283453a151c5de382893
#
_cell.length_a   1.000
_cell.length_b   1.000
_cell.length_c   1.000
_cell.angle_alpha   90.00
_cell.angle_beta   90.00
_cell.angle_gamma   90.00
#
_symmetry.space_group_name_H-M   'P 1'
#
loop_
_entity.id
_entity.type
_entity.pdbx_description
1 polymer ?
#
loop_
_entity_poly.entity_id
_entity_poly.type
_entity_poly.pdbx_seq_one_letter_code
_entity_poly.pdbx_strand_id
1 'polypeptide(L)'
;MSAVVEAQRPGLVFFHSGLSGHCRRVEGFLAQVLQRRRNHGTFRLYRVDQAERPDLAERFGVVELPTLVVVESKQVRGKLEKPRGCREIESFLAPWLN
;
A
#
# COMPACT_ATOMS: atom_id res chain seq x y z
N MET A 1 -25.14 8.51 -1.00
CA MET A 1 -24.28 8.48 -2.19
C MET A 1 -22.80 8.60 -1.85
N SER A 2 -22.44 9.43 -0.87
CA SER A 2 -21.04 9.52 -0.45
C SER A 2 -20.47 8.16 -0.02
N ALA A 3 -21.28 7.37 0.69
CA ALA A 3 -20.82 6.07 1.17
C ALA A 3 -20.47 5.13 0.00
N VAL A 4 -21.21 5.23 -1.11
CA VAL A 4 -20.93 4.42 -2.27
C VAL A 4 -19.61 4.82 -2.91
N VAL A 5 -19.36 6.12 -3.01
CA VAL A 5 -18.10 6.63 -3.56
C VAL A 5 -16.92 6.21 -2.70
N GLU A 6 -17.05 6.31 -1.38
CA GLU A 6 -15.99 5.88 -0.46
C GLU A 6 -15.74 4.40 -0.55
N ALA A 7 -16.79 3.60 -0.68
CA ALA A 7 -16.65 2.16 -0.78
C ALA A 7 -15.91 1.73 -2.04
N GLN A 8 -15.85 2.62 -3.03
CA GLN A 8 -15.16 2.33 -4.29
C GLN A 8 -13.70 2.75 -4.27
N ARG A 9 -13.26 3.44 -3.22
CA ARG A 9 -11.85 3.80 -3.12
C ARG A 9 -11.01 2.53 -2.95
N PRO A 10 -9.90 2.42 -3.70
CA PRO A 10 -9.03 1.27 -3.54
C PRO A 10 -8.36 1.28 -2.18
N GLY A 11 -8.10 0.08 -1.66
CA GLY A 11 -7.30 -0.09 -0.46
C GLY A 11 -5.84 -0.24 -0.83
N LEU A 12 -4.98 0.40 -0.05
CA LEU A 12 -3.54 0.25 -0.20
C LEU A 12 -3.03 -0.34 1.10
N VAL A 13 -2.57 -1.59 1.05
CA VAL A 13 -2.12 -2.30 2.23
C VAL A 13 -0.59 -2.32 2.25
N PHE A 14 -0.04 -1.80 3.32
CA PHE A 14 1.41 -1.76 3.53
C PHE A 14 1.78 -2.83 4.55
N PHE A 15 2.36 -3.92 4.04
CA PHE A 15 2.86 -5.00 4.89
C PHE A 15 4.28 -4.69 5.31
N HIS A 16 4.55 -4.71 6.61
CA HIS A 16 5.85 -4.30 7.13
C HIS A 16 6.27 -5.13 8.34
N SER A 17 7.52 -4.92 8.74
CA SER A 17 8.05 -5.40 10.00
C SER A 17 8.54 -4.19 10.78
N GLY A 18 8.12 -4.07 12.02
CA GLY A 18 8.53 -2.93 12.86
C GLY A 18 10.03 -2.86 13.13
N LEU A 19 10.75 -3.96 12.87
CA LEU A 19 12.19 -4.02 13.12
C LEU A 19 13.03 -3.65 11.89
N SER A 20 12.42 -3.49 10.74
CA SER A 20 13.15 -3.30 9.48
C SER A 20 13.32 -1.81 9.16
N GLY A 21 14.57 -1.40 8.99
CA GLY A 21 14.86 -0.04 8.51
C GLY A 21 14.40 0.19 7.09
N HIS A 22 14.38 -0.86 6.25
CA HIS A 22 13.87 -0.77 4.89
C HIS A 22 12.36 -0.45 4.91
N CYS A 23 11.61 -1.07 5.82
CA CYS A 23 10.19 -0.79 5.95
C CYS A 23 9.93 0.67 6.33
N ARG A 24 10.76 1.23 7.21
CA ARG A 24 10.63 2.65 7.59
C ARG A 24 10.89 3.57 6.42
N ARG A 25 11.89 3.25 5.60
CA ARG A 25 12.20 4.06 4.42
C ARG A 25 11.07 4.01 3.41
N VAL A 26 10.52 2.83 3.19
CA VAL A 26 9.40 2.67 2.24
C VAL A 26 8.17 3.42 2.74
N GLU A 27 7.91 3.39 4.03
CA GLU A 27 6.81 4.17 4.59
C GLU A 27 6.97 5.66 4.30
N GLY A 28 8.20 6.17 4.45
CA GLY A 28 8.49 7.56 4.12
C GLY A 28 8.32 7.88 2.65
N PHE A 29 8.78 7.01 1.77
CA PHE A 29 8.59 7.17 0.33
C PHE A 29 7.11 7.18 -0.03
N LEU A 30 6.35 6.26 0.54
CA LEU A 30 4.92 6.17 0.29
C LEU A 30 4.21 7.45 0.73
N ALA A 31 4.56 7.96 1.91
CA ALA A 31 3.98 9.21 2.39
C ALA A 31 4.26 10.36 1.42
N GLN A 32 5.48 10.43 0.88
CA GLN A 32 5.83 11.47 -0.08
C GLN A 32 5.01 11.35 -1.36
N VAL A 33 4.85 10.14 -1.88
CA VAL A 33 4.09 9.92 -3.10
C VAL A 33 2.63 10.32 -2.90
N LEU A 34 2.04 9.93 -1.78
CA LEU A 34 0.63 10.22 -1.51
C LEU A 34 0.37 11.70 -1.23
N GLN A 35 1.38 12.45 -0.78
CA GLN A 35 1.23 13.89 -0.57
C GLN A 35 1.24 14.67 -1.87
N ARG A 36 1.86 14.12 -2.91
CA ARG A 36 1.93 14.81 -4.20
C ARG A 36 0.57 14.88 -4.82
N ARG A 37 0.23 16.06 -5.38
CA ARG A 37 -1.05 16.27 -6.09
C ARG A 37 -2.27 15.86 -5.26
N ARG A 38 -2.13 15.92 -3.94
CA ARG A 38 -3.23 15.63 -3.01
C ARG A 38 -3.78 14.21 -3.16
N ASN A 39 -2.87 13.24 -3.25
CA ASN A 39 -3.28 11.84 -3.43
C ASN A 39 -3.57 11.11 -2.12
N HIS A 40 -3.51 11.78 -0.96
CA HIS A 40 -3.79 11.08 0.30
C HIS A 40 -5.25 10.64 0.45
N GLY A 41 -6.15 11.17 -0.34
CA GLY A 41 -7.54 10.71 -0.35
C GLY A 41 -7.83 9.65 -1.41
N THR A 42 -6.85 9.33 -2.24
CA THR A 42 -7.03 8.38 -3.34
C THR A 42 -7.20 6.95 -2.84
N PHE A 43 -6.49 6.59 -1.77
CA PHE A 43 -6.50 5.25 -1.22
C PHE A 43 -6.97 5.25 0.22
N ARG A 44 -7.51 4.10 0.65
CA ARG A 44 -7.63 3.78 2.07
C ARG A 44 -6.35 3.05 2.45
N LEU A 45 -5.53 3.66 3.28
CA LEU A 45 -4.24 3.10 3.65
C LEU A 45 -4.38 2.23 4.90
N TYR A 46 -3.92 1.00 4.79
CA TYR A 46 -3.87 0.05 5.90
C TYR A 46 -2.43 -0.35 6.14
N ARG A 47 -2.00 -0.32 7.39
CA ARG A 47 -0.68 -0.79 7.78
C ARG A 47 -0.83 -2.11 8.51
N VAL A 48 -0.11 -3.12 8.04
CA VAL A 48 -0.19 -4.46 8.60
C VAL A 48 1.22 -4.91 9.02
N ASP A 49 1.40 -5.13 10.31
CA ASP A 49 2.63 -5.73 10.81
C ASP A 49 2.51 -7.23 10.64
N GLN A 50 3.44 -7.82 9.88
CA GLN A 50 3.40 -9.24 9.58
C GLN A 50 3.46 -10.10 10.85
N ALA A 51 4.19 -9.65 11.86
CA ALA A 51 4.30 -10.40 13.10
C ALA A 51 2.96 -10.46 13.85
N GLU A 52 2.16 -9.41 13.74
CA GLU A 52 0.85 -9.35 14.39
C GLU A 52 -0.25 -10.02 13.57
N ARG A 53 -0.14 -9.97 12.26
CA ARG A 53 -1.16 -10.52 11.37
C ARG A 53 -0.55 -11.38 10.27
N PRO A 54 0.10 -12.50 10.64
CA PRO A 54 0.67 -13.40 9.63
C PRO A 54 -0.40 -14.01 8.72
N ASP A 55 -1.63 -14.12 9.22
CA ASP A 55 -2.75 -14.61 8.45
C ASP A 55 -3.04 -13.75 7.22
N LEU A 56 -2.95 -12.42 7.38
CA LEU A 56 -3.18 -11.52 6.26
C LEU A 56 -2.06 -11.58 5.24
N ALA A 57 -0.81 -11.66 5.72
CA ALA A 57 0.32 -11.78 4.80
C ALA A 57 0.18 -13.03 3.94
N GLU A 58 -0.20 -14.14 4.55
CA GLU A 58 -0.41 -15.39 3.83
C GLU A 58 -1.57 -15.27 2.84
N ARG A 59 -2.67 -14.66 3.29
CA ARG A 59 -3.86 -14.49 2.46
C ARG A 59 -3.59 -13.69 1.20
N PHE A 60 -2.75 -12.65 1.30
CA PHE A 60 -2.39 -11.82 0.16
C PHE A 60 -1.16 -12.30 -0.58
N GLY A 61 -0.61 -13.43 -0.18
CA GLY A 61 0.58 -13.98 -0.84
C GLY A 61 1.83 -13.14 -0.64
N VAL A 62 1.94 -12.48 0.51
CA VAL A 62 3.09 -11.62 0.81
C VAL A 62 4.19 -12.48 1.40
N VAL A 63 5.33 -12.54 0.71
CA VAL A 63 6.50 -13.30 1.12
C VAL A 63 7.62 -12.38 1.58
N GLU A 64 7.81 -11.28 0.88
CA GLU A 64 8.86 -10.32 1.17
C GLU A 64 8.30 -9.08 1.86
N LEU A 65 9.12 -8.42 2.67
CA LEU A 65 8.74 -7.18 3.34
C LEU A 65 9.78 -6.10 3.05
N PRO A 66 9.36 -4.85 2.88
CA PRO A 66 7.98 -4.38 2.85
C PRO A 66 7.31 -4.69 1.51
N THR A 67 6.00 -4.82 1.52
CA THR A 67 5.22 -5.05 0.30
C THR A 67 3.99 -4.16 0.30
N LEU A 68 3.70 -3.57 -0.85
CA LEU A 68 2.48 -2.79 -1.06
C LEU A 68 1.51 -3.60 -1.90
N VAL A 69 0.26 -3.64 -1.47
CA VAL A 69 -0.79 -4.37 -2.19
C VAL A 69 -1.95 -3.41 -2.43
N VAL A 70 -2.38 -3.32 -3.68
CA VAL A 70 -3.58 -2.55 -4.02
C VAL A 70 -4.74 -3.50 -4.14
N VAL A 71 -5.81 -3.21 -3.39
CA VAL A 71 -7.03 -4.01 -3.37
C VAL A 71 -8.18 -3.15 -3.82
N GLU A 72 -8.93 -3.64 -4.80
CA GLU A 72 -10.07 -2.92 -5.33
C GLU A 72 -11.21 -3.90 -5.53
N SER A 73 -12.39 -3.57 -5.00
CA SER A 73 -13.57 -4.45 -5.08
C SER A 73 -13.27 -5.85 -4.55
N LYS A 74 -12.54 -5.90 -3.44
CA LYS A 74 -12.14 -7.14 -2.75
C LYS A 74 -11.20 -8.03 -3.57
N GLN A 75 -10.59 -7.47 -4.60
CA GLN A 75 -9.63 -8.20 -5.44
C GLN A 75 -8.28 -7.53 -5.38
N VAL A 76 -7.21 -8.33 -5.36
CA VAL A 76 -5.86 -7.82 -5.43
C VAL A 76 -5.60 -7.34 -6.86
N ARG A 77 -5.31 -6.05 -7.00
CA ARG A 77 -5.07 -5.44 -8.32
C ARG A 77 -3.60 -5.30 -8.63
N GLY A 78 -2.75 -5.34 -7.64
CA GLY A 78 -1.32 -5.25 -7.85
C GLY A 78 -0.56 -5.46 -6.56
N LYS A 79 0.70 -5.83 -6.69
CA LYS A 79 1.58 -6.07 -5.56
C LYS A 79 2.99 -5.62 -5.93
N LEU A 80 3.61 -4.83 -5.06
CA LEU A 80 4.97 -4.33 -5.25
C LEU A 80 5.81 -4.74 -4.06
N GLU A 81 6.78 -5.61 -4.29
CA GLU A 81 7.65 -6.13 -3.24
C GLU A 81 8.92 -5.30 -3.15
N LYS A 82 9.32 -4.97 -1.94
CA LYS A 82 10.57 -4.28 -1.63
C LYS A 82 10.88 -3.09 -2.53
N PRO A 83 9.99 -2.10 -2.63
CA PRO A 83 10.27 -0.94 -3.46
C PRO A 83 11.52 -0.21 -2.99
N ARG A 84 12.27 0.33 -3.93
CA ARG A 84 13.56 0.97 -3.65
C ARG A 84 13.48 2.48 -3.49
N GLY A 85 12.39 3.10 -3.90
CA GLY A 85 12.24 4.54 -3.77
C GLY A 85 10.90 5.04 -4.26
N CYS A 86 10.74 6.36 -4.20
CA CYS A 86 9.48 7.01 -4.55
C CYS A 86 9.08 6.76 -6.00
N ARG A 87 10.04 6.74 -6.92
CA ARG A 87 9.73 6.59 -8.35
C ARG A 87 9.07 5.24 -8.63
N GLU A 88 9.58 4.18 -8.01
CA GLU A 88 9.02 2.86 -8.19
C GLU A 88 7.61 2.77 -7.64
N ILE A 89 7.39 3.36 -6.46
CA ILE A 89 6.06 3.40 -5.84
C ILE A 89 5.10 4.22 -6.70
N GLU A 90 5.55 5.37 -7.19
CA GLU A 90 4.73 6.23 -8.02
C GLU A 90 4.32 5.52 -9.32
N SER A 91 5.26 4.82 -9.94
CA SER A 91 4.95 4.05 -11.16
C SER A 91 3.94 2.94 -10.88
N PHE A 92 4.10 2.26 -9.75
CA PHE A 92 3.17 1.19 -9.37
C PHE A 92 1.77 1.72 -9.14
N LEU A 93 1.65 2.87 -8.50
CA LEU A 93 0.35 3.46 -8.17
C LEU A 93 -0.21 4.35 -9.27
N ALA A 94 0.55 4.60 -10.34
CA ALA A 94 0.17 5.54 -11.38
C ALA A 94 -1.26 5.37 -11.92
N PRO A 95 -1.76 4.14 -12.14
CA PRO A 95 -3.13 3.99 -12.65
C PRO A 95 -4.20 4.62 -11.77
N TRP A 96 -3.92 4.81 -10.49
CA TRP A 96 -4.88 5.35 -9.52
C TRP A 96 -4.58 6.79 -9.11
N LEU A 97 -3.37 7.28 -9.35
CA LEU A 97 -2.98 8.61 -8.90
C LEU A 97 -3.56 9.70 -9.78
N ASN A 98 -3.78 10.84 -9.15
CA ASN A 98 -4.22 12.04 -9.87
C ASN A 98 -3.05 12.79 -10.50
#